data_6fd08d158fbde7aea6eabf40b752fdd9
#
_entry.id   6fd08d158fbde7aea6eabf40b752fdd9
#
_cell.length_a   1.000
_cell.length_b   1.000
_cell.length_c   1.000
_cell.angle_alpha   90.00
_cell.angle_beta   90.00
_cell.angle_gamma   90.00
#
_symmetry.space_group_name_H-M   'P 1'
#
loop_
_entity.id
_entity.type
_entity.pdbx_description
1 polymer ?
#
loop_
_entity_poly.entity_id
_entity_poly.type
_entity_poly.pdbx_seq_one_letter_code
_entity_poly.pdbx_strand_id
1 'polypeptide(L)'
;MRIERVESLMALTHPFDVLGVGRVALRCDHRNTRSHRAIARLGATFEGTLRRFRPAADGTVADIDYFSVLADEWPQVRACLLARIGPV
;
A
#
# COMPACT_ATOMS: atom_id res chain seq x y z
N MET A 1 6.95 11.95 13.05
CA MET A 1 6.54 11.55 11.70
C MET A 1 7.12 10.22 11.33
N ARG A 2 6.42 9.45 10.57
CA ARG A 2 6.86 8.14 10.14
C ARG A 2 7.45 8.19 8.75
N ILE A 3 8.65 7.65 8.58
CA ILE A 3 9.33 7.61 7.29
C ILE A 3 8.50 6.84 6.27
N GLU A 4 7.90 5.71 6.67
CA GLU A 4 7.08 4.92 5.76
C GLU A 4 5.86 5.66 5.22
N ARG A 5 5.33 6.67 5.93
CA ARG A 5 4.22 7.48 5.42
C ARG A 5 4.67 8.43 4.33
N VAL A 6 5.85 9.02 4.50
CA VAL A 6 6.45 9.86 3.47
C VAL A 6 6.78 9.03 2.24
N GLU A 7 7.37 7.86 2.43
CA GLU A 7 7.68 6.95 1.34
C GLU A 7 6.42 6.51 0.60
N SER A 8 5.33 6.22 1.32
CA SER A 8 4.07 5.86 0.71
C SER A 8 3.50 6.99 -0.12
N LEU A 9 3.55 8.22 0.40
CA LEU A 9 3.07 9.39 -0.34
C LEU A 9 3.87 9.56 -1.64
N MET A 10 5.20 9.48 -1.56
CA MET A 10 6.05 9.63 -2.73
C MET A 10 5.85 8.48 -3.72
N ALA A 11 5.78 7.25 -3.23
CA ALA A 11 5.62 6.07 -4.07
C ALA A 11 4.29 6.08 -4.83
N LEU A 12 3.22 6.62 -4.25
CA LEU A 12 1.90 6.67 -4.88
C LEU A 12 1.72 7.93 -5.74
N THR A 13 2.36 9.03 -5.37
CA THR A 13 2.24 10.29 -6.13
C THR A 13 2.73 10.11 -7.56
N HIS A 14 3.86 9.44 -7.74
CA HIS A 14 4.44 9.28 -9.08
C HIS A 14 3.51 8.54 -10.05
N PRO A 15 3.01 7.32 -9.73
CA PRO A 15 2.14 6.63 -10.67
C PRO A 15 0.84 7.37 -10.96
N PHE A 16 0.21 7.97 -9.94
CA PHE A 16 -1.08 8.63 -10.15
C PHE A 16 -0.97 10.01 -10.78
N ASP A 17 -0.10 10.87 -10.23
CA ASP A 17 -0.03 12.27 -10.64
C ASP A 17 0.88 12.49 -11.85
N VAL A 18 1.88 11.63 -12.04
CA VAL A 18 2.86 11.77 -13.13
C VAL A 18 2.56 10.83 -14.28
N LEU A 19 2.33 9.54 -14.00
CA LEU A 19 2.10 8.53 -15.03
C LEU A 19 0.63 8.36 -15.42
N GLY A 20 -0.30 8.83 -14.61
CA GLY A 20 -1.73 8.75 -14.91
C GLY A 20 -2.29 7.35 -14.91
N VAL A 21 -1.74 6.45 -14.09
CA VAL A 21 -2.24 5.06 -14.01
C VAL A 21 -3.63 5.01 -13.38
N GLY A 22 -4.40 3.98 -13.73
CA GLY A 22 -5.74 3.80 -13.19
C GLY A 22 -5.77 3.07 -11.85
N ARG A 23 -4.72 2.30 -11.53
CA ARG A 23 -4.69 1.45 -10.35
C ARG A 23 -3.25 1.20 -9.91
N VAL A 24 -3.03 1.22 -8.61
CA VAL A 24 -1.76 0.78 -8.01
C VAL A 24 -2.07 -0.35 -7.05
N ALA A 25 -1.37 -1.46 -7.20
CA ALA A 25 -1.47 -2.59 -6.29
C ALA A 25 -0.40 -2.50 -5.21
N LEU A 26 -0.79 -2.81 -3.99
CA LEU A 26 0.09 -2.89 -2.83
C LEU A 26 -0.04 -4.30 -2.27
N ARG A 27 1.06 -4.88 -1.82
CA ARG A 27 1.04 -6.26 -1.34
C ARG A 27 1.99 -6.46 -0.18
N CYS A 28 1.70 -7.47 0.63
CA CYS A 28 2.59 -7.88 1.70
C CYS A 28 2.40 -9.38 1.97
N ASP A 29 3.38 -9.97 2.65
CA ASP A 29 3.26 -11.34 3.15
C ASP A 29 2.09 -11.36 4.15
N HIS A 30 1.20 -12.34 4.03
CA HIS A 30 0.04 -12.50 4.89
C HIS A 30 0.41 -12.55 6.37
N ARG A 31 1.59 -13.09 6.69
CA ARG A 31 2.10 -13.20 8.06
C ARG A 31 2.59 -11.86 8.61
N ASN A 32 2.87 -10.90 7.75
CA ASN A 32 3.37 -9.59 8.16
C ASN A 32 2.23 -8.68 8.56
N THR A 33 1.77 -8.85 9.79
CA THR A 33 0.64 -8.09 10.34
C THR A 33 0.90 -6.59 10.33
N ARG A 34 2.14 -6.18 10.58
CA ARG A 34 2.52 -4.77 10.62
C ARG A 34 2.35 -4.12 9.25
N SER A 35 2.85 -4.77 8.19
CA SER A 35 2.68 -4.27 6.83
C SER A 35 1.23 -4.26 6.41
N HIS A 36 0.48 -5.31 6.74
CA HIS A 36 -0.95 -5.38 6.45
C HIS A 36 -1.69 -4.18 7.06
N ARG A 37 -1.45 -3.91 8.34
CA ARG A 37 -2.08 -2.78 9.02
C ARG A 37 -1.66 -1.43 8.44
N ALA A 38 -0.39 -1.29 8.09
CA ALA A 38 0.11 -0.06 7.49
C ALA A 38 -0.56 0.23 6.16
N ILE A 39 -0.70 -0.77 5.30
CA ILE A 39 -1.36 -0.63 4.01
C ILE A 39 -2.85 -0.32 4.20
N ALA A 40 -3.51 -1.00 5.12
CA ALA A 40 -4.92 -0.75 5.42
C ALA A 40 -5.16 0.69 5.90
N ARG A 41 -4.23 1.24 6.69
CA ARG A 41 -4.34 2.62 7.18
C ARG A 41 -4.19 3.66 6.09
N LEU A 42 -3.56 3.32 4.98
CA LEU A 42 -3.47 4.23 3.83
C LEU A 42 -4.84 4.48 3.21
N GLY A 43 -5.81 3.62 3.48
CA GLY A 43 -7.09 3.65 2.81
C GLY A 43 -7.13 2.76 1.59
N ALA A 44 -6.11 1.92 1.38
CA ALA A 44 -6.13 0.93 0.31
C ALA A 44 -7.19 -0.13 0.56
N THR A 45 -7.83 -0.56 -0.50
CA THR A 45 -8.87 -1.59 -0.43
C THR A 45 -8.25 -2.98 -0.45
N PHE A 46 -8.62 -3.83 0.51
CA PHE A 46 -8.17 -5.20 0.53
C PHE A 46 -8.86 -6.00 -0.58
N GLU A 47 -8.05 -6.63 -1.43
CA GLU A 47 -8.57 -7.39 -2.57
C GLU A 47 -8.65 -8.88 -2.29
N GLY A 48 -7.76 -9.40 -1.46
CA GLY A 48 -7.75 -10.81 -1.11
C GLY A 48 -6.35 -11.32 -0.85
N THR A 49 -6.29 -12.61 -0.49
CA THR A 49 -5.03 -13.30 -0.21
C THR A 49 -4.80 -14.37 -1.25
N LEU A 50 -3.64 -14.32 -1.91
CA LEU A 50 -3.21 -15.36 -2.84
C LEU A 50 -2.39 -16.39 -2.08
N ARG A 51 -2.92 -17.61 -2.01
CA ARG A 51 -2.28 -18.68 -1.23
C ARG A 51 -1.10 -19.24 -1.99
N ARG A 52 0.01 -19.52 -1.29
CA ARG A 52 1.24 -20.09 -1.83
C ARG A 52 1.68 -19.38 -3.09
N PHE A 53 1.72 -18.06 -3.01
CA PHE A 53 1.95 -17.24 -4.19
C PHE A 53 3.42 -17.18 -4.60
N ARG A 54 4.31 -17.13 -3.61
CA ARG A 54 5.75 -17.05 -3.91
C ARG A 54 6.60 -17.57 -2.76
N PRO A 55 7.88 -17.96 -3.05
CA PRO A 55 8.83 -18.32 -2.00
C PRO A 55 9.12 -17.13 -1.12
N ALA A 56 9.20 -17.37 0.19
CA ALA A 56 9.62 -16.38 1.17
C ALA A 56 11.11 -16.53 1.47
N ALA A 57 11.69 -15.50 2.09
CA ALA A 57 13.11 -15.49 2.43
C ALA A 57 13.52 -16.61 3.39
N ASP A 58 12.57 -17.07 4.21
CA ASP A 58 12.81 -18.12 5.20
C ASP A 58 12.70 -19.56 4.63
N GLY A 59 12.53 -19.70 3.33
CA GLY A 59 12.41 -20.99 2.65
C GLY A 59 11.00 -21.54 2.62
N THR A 60 10.03 -20.88 3.20
CA THR A 60 8.61 -21.28 3.12
C THR A 60 7.96 -20.69 1.86
N VAL A 61 6.74 -21.13 1.55
CA VAL A 61 5.94 -20.54 0.47
C VAL A 61 4.91 -19.61 1.09
N ALA A 62 4.98 -18.34 0.74
CA ALA A 62 4.18 -17.30 1.36
C ALA A 62 2.84 -17.11 0.68
N ASP A 63 1.81 -16.89 1.49
CA ASP A 63 0.55 -16.32 1.05
C ASP A 63 0.72 -14.81 1.00
N ILE A 64 0.18 -14.16 -0.04
CA ILE A 64 0.37 -12.73 -0.25
C ILE A 64 -0.97 -12.00 -0.20
N ASP A 65 -1.06 -11.00 0.66
CA ASP A 65 -2.20 -10.12 0.73
C ASP A 65 -2.06 -9.01 -0.31
N TYR A 66 -3.11 -8.81 -1.10
CA TYR A 66 -3.18 -7.76 -2.11
C TYR A 66 -4.17 -6.69 -1.71
N PHE A 67 -3.74 -5.45 -1.92
CA PHE A 67 -4.57 -4.26 -1.76
C PHE A 67 -4.46 -3.44 -3.03
N SER A 68 -5.37 -2.50 -3.21
CA SER A 68 -5.31 -1.58 -4.33
C SER A 68 -5.77 -0.18 -3.94
N VAL A 69 -5.26 0.80 -4.70
CA VAL A 69 -5.76 2.15 -4.70
C VAL A 69 -6.10 2.48 -6.16
N LEU A 70 -7.32 2.92 -6.40
CA LEU A 70 -7.75 3.33 -7.73
C LEU A 70 -7.49 4.82 -7.94
N ALA A 71 -7.40 5.23 -9.20
CA ALA A 71 -7.11 6.62 -9.53
C ALA A 71 -8.11 7.59 -8.92
N ASP A 72 -9.39 7.22 -8.91
CA ASP A 72 -10.45 8.06 -8.33
C ASP A 72 -10.46 8.03 -6.81
N GLU A 73 -9.77 7.08 -6.18
CA GLU A 73 -9.59 7.02 -4.72
C GLU A 73 -8.35 7.78 -4.26
N TRP A 74 -7.40 8.00 -5.17
CA TRP A 74 -6.11 8.59 -4.84
C TRP A 74 -6.20 9.96 -4.16
N PRO A 75 -7.05 10.91 -4.61
CA PRO A 75 -7.14 12.21 -3.94
C PRO A 75 -7.46 12.09 -2.45
N GLN A 76 -8.34 11.18 -2.07
CA GLN A 76 -8.69 10.96 -0.67
C GLN A 76 -7.57 10.28 0.11
N VAL A 77 -6.92 9.29 -0.49
CA VAL A 77 -5.76 8.61 0.12
C VAL A 77 -4.63 9.62 0.33
N ARG A 78 -4.37 10.46 -0.66
CA ARG A 78 -3.35 11.51 -0.59
C ARG A 78 -3.64 12.47 0.55
N ALA A 79 -4.89 12.94 0.66
CA ALA A 79 -5.29 13.84 1.74
C ALA A 79 -5.09 13.20 3.12
N CYS A 80 -5.43 11.92 3.24
CA CYS A 80 -5.26 11.17 4.48
C CYS A 80 -3.78 11.04 4.87
N LEU A 81 -2.92 10.75 3.90
CA LEU A 81 -1.48 10.66 4.12
C LEU A 81 -0.89 12.01 4.53
N LEU A 82 -1.30 13.09 3.88
CA LEU A 82 -0.84 14.43 4.21
C LEU A 82 -1.28 14.85 5.62
N ALA A 83 -2.50 14.50 6.01
CA ALA A 83 -3.00 14.78 7.35
C ALA A 83 -2.20 14.04 8.43
N ARG A 84 -1.77 12.80 8.14
CA ARG A 84 -0.97 12.00 9.08
C ARG A 84 0.46 12.49 9.22
N ILE A 85 1.01 13.03 8.15
CA ILE A 85 2.34 13.65 8.19
C ILE A 85 2.28 14.92 9.06
N GLY A 86 1.14 15.58 9.02
CA GLY A 86 0.92 16.78 9.81
C GLY A 86 1.46 18.03 9.14
N PRO A 87 1.19 19.19 9.75
CA PRO A 87 1.72 20.44 9.24
C PRO A 87 3.23 20.49 9.40
N VAL A 88 3.86 21.09 8.45
CA VAL A 88 5.32 21.25 8.44
C VAL A 88 5.69 22.57 9.06
#